data_7e054225f1d3b1f8fd3311e7df1acc1e
#
_entry.id   7e054225f1d3b1f8fd3311e7df1acc1e
#
_cell.length_a   1.000
_cell.length_b   1.000
_cell.length_c   1.000
_cell.angle_alpha   90.00
_cell.angle_beta   90.00
_cell.angle_gamma   90.00
#
_symmetry.space_group_name_H-M   'P 1'
#
loop_
_entity.id
_entity.type
_entity.pdbx_description
1 polymer ?
#
loop_
_entity_poly.entity_id
_entity_poly.type
_entity_poly.pdbx_seq_one_letter_code
_entity_poly.pdbx_strand_id
1 'polypeptide(L)'
;MSITIRQANPDDATAIYDMIYELAVYEKAPEEVVTTAEEIRETLFASSSKTEALICEVAGKAVGYAVFFTSYSTWLGRNGIYMEDLYVTPDYRGIGAGKALLKTIAQYAVQRQCGRLEWSVLDWNQPAIDFYLSIGAQPQDEWVRYRLTGDALRAFAE
;
A
#
# COMPACT_ATOMS: atom_id res chain seq x y z
N MET A 1 -14.27 18.47 -4.20
CA MET A 1 -13.31 18.61 -3.09
C MET A 1 -11.90 18.57 -3.63
N SER A 2 -11.06 19.44 -3.10
CA SER A 2 -9.65 19.50 -3.53
C SER A 2 -8.84 18.40 -2.82
N ILE A 3 -8.16 17.57 -3.62
CA ILE A 3 -7.34 16.46 -3.14
C ILE A 3 -5.87 16.87 -3.22
N THR A 4 -5.12 16.64 -2.16
CA THR A 4 -3.66 16.82 -2.15
C THR A 4 -3.00 15.48 -1.82
N ILE A 5 -2.02 15.08 -2.64
CA ILE A 5 -1.20 13.89 -2.36
C ILE A 5 0.19 14.38 -1.95
N ARG A 6 0.67 13.93 -0.82
CA ARG A 6 2.00 14.28 -0.33
C ARG A 6 2.70 13.07 0.29
N GLN A 7 3.99 13.14 0.43
CA GLN A 7 4.73 12.12 1.16
C GLN A 7 4.36 12.20 2.63
N ALA A 8 4.29 11.03 3.28
CA ALA A 8 4.04 10.95 4.71
C ALA A 8 5.29 11.35 5.49
N ASN A 9 5.08 11.79 6.72
CA ASN A 9 6.16 12.09 7.66
C ASN A 9 5.84 11.42 9.01
N PRO A 10 6.77 11.41 9.99
CA PRO A 10 6.54 10.72 11.26
C PRO A 10 5.29 11.15 12.02
N ASP A 11 4.84 12.40 11.84
CA ASP A 11 3.62 12.88 12.50
C ASP A 11 2.35 12.24 11.92
N ASP A 12 2.45 11.57 10.79
CA ASP A 12 1.32 10.86 10.17
C ASP A 12 1.13 9.45 10.72
N ALA A 13 2.02 8.96 11.58
CA ALA A 13 2.01 7.56 12.02
C ALA A 13 0.69 7.14 12.65
N THR A 14 0.09 7.98 13.49
CA THR A 14 -1.19 7.67 14.13
C THR A 14 -2.31 7.58 13.10
N ALA A 15 -2.38 8.53 12.18
CA ALA A 15 -3.40 8.51 11.12
C ALA A 15 -3.23 7.29 10.22
N ILE A 16 -1.99 6.94 9.89
CA ILE A 16 -1.71 5.74 9.09
C ILE A 16 -2.15 4.50 9.85
N TYR A 17 -1.80 4.37 11.14
CA TYR A 17 -2.22 3.23 11.95
C TYR A 17 -3.74 3.10 11.99
N ASP A 18 -4.45 4.19 12.21
CA ASP A 18 -5.90 4.18 12.28
C ASP A 18 -6.50 3.70 10.95
N MET A 19 -5.95 4.16 9.82
CA MET A 19 -6.41 3.74 8.50
C MET A 19 -6.02 2.30 8.17
N ILE A 20 -4.87 1.83 8.64
CA ILE A 20 -4.49 0.41 8.51
C ILE A 20 -5.53 -0.46 9.22
N TYR A 21 -5.95 -0.05 10.42
CA TYR A 21 -6.96 -0.81 11.17
C TYR A 21 -8.30 -0.79 10.45
N GLU A 22 -8.73 0.38 9.94
CA GLU A 22 -9.95 0.47 9.14
C GLU A 22 -9.92 -0.45 7.91
N LEU A 23 -8.78 -0.48 7.22
CA LEU A 23 -8.60 -1.36 6.06
C LEU A 23 -8.68 -2.83 6.48
N ALA A 24 -8.06 -3.19 7.60
CA ALA A 24 -8.11 -4.56 8.11
C ALA A 24 -9.53 -4.99 8.47
N VAL A 25 -10.32 -4.08 9.05
CA VAL A 25 -11.75 -4.35 9.32
C VAL A 25 -12.50 -4.57 8.00
N TYR A 26 -12.27 -3.74 7.01
CA TYR A 26 -12.87 -3.90 5.69
C TYR A 26 -12.48 -5.24 5.06
N GLU A 27 -11.24 -5.66 5.23
CA GLU A 27 -10.71 -6.93 4.71
C GLU A 27 -11.05 -8.12 5.61
N LYS A 28 -11.83 -7.91 6.66
CA LYS A 28 -12.34 -8.95 7.58
C LYS A 28 -11.23 -9.64 8.37
N ALA A 29 -10.13 -8.93 8.65
CA ALA A 29 -8.98 -9.48 9.35
C ALA A 29 -8.35 -8.49 10.35
N PRO A 30 -9.16 -7.79 11.21
CA PRO A 30 -8.59 -6.81 12.13
C PRO A 30 -7.62 -7.43 13.14
N GLU A 31 -7.78 -8.72 13.46
CA GLU A 31 -6.89 -9.45 14.37
C GLU A 31 -5.48 -9.63 13.82
N GLU A 32 -5.29 -9.45 12.52
CA GLU A 32 -3.97 -9.53 11.91
C GLU A 32 -3.12 -8.28 12.20
N VAL A 33 -3.73 -7.19 12.64
CA VAL A 33 -3.01 -5.96 12.97
C VAL A 33 -2.46 -6.08 14.38
N VAL A 34 -1.19 -6.42 14.47
CA VAL A 34 -0.50 -6.64 15.77
C VAL A 34 0.50 -5.53 16.09
N THR A 35 0.66 -4.56 15.19
CA THR A 35 1.56 -3.42 15.37
C THR A 35 0.87 -2.29 16.15
N THR A 36 1.62 -1.23 16.41
CA THR A 36 1.14 -0.01 17.06
C THR A 36 1.53 1.21 16.23
N ALA A 37 0.91 2.36 16.51
CA ALA A 37 1.29 3.61 15.84
C ALA A 37 2.77 3.94 16.09
N GLU A 38 3.28 3.66 17.30
CA GLU A 38 4.67 3.87 17.66
C GLU A 38 5.61 3.00 16.81
N GLU A 39 5.30 1.72 16.69
CA GLU A 39 6.10 0.81 15.85
C GLU A 39 6.11 1.23 14.39
N ILE A 40 4.96 1.68 13.87
CA ILE A 40 4.88 2.19 12.50
C ILE A 40 5.76 3.42 12.35
N ARG A 41 5.72 4.33 13.31
CA ARG A 41 6.57 5.52 13.30
C ARG A 41 8.05 5.13 13.25
N GLU A 42 8.46 4.19 14.10
CA GLU A 42 9.85 3.76 14.18
C GLU A 42 10.32 3.02 12.93
N THR A 43 9.50 2.12 12.39
CA THR A 43 9.92 1.27 11.27
C THR A 43 9.75 1.94 9.92
N LEU A 44 8.62 2.61 9.69
CA LEU A 44 8.32 3.22 8.41
C LEU A 44 9.21 4.43 8.12
N PHE A 45 9.51 5.22 9.16
CA PHE A 45 10.25 6.47 9.01
C PHE A 45 11.70 6.41 9.47
N ALA A 46 12.21 5.21 9.78
CA ALA A 46 13.64 5.05 10.10
C ALA A 46 14.50 5.45 8.89
N SER A 47 15.68 6.00 9.17
CA SER A 47 16.61 6.40 8.09
C SER A 47 17.03 5.22 7.21
N SER A 48 16.99 3.99 7.77
CA SER A 48 17.29 2.76 7.02
C SER A 48 16.08 2.19 6.29
N SER A 49 14.89 2.77 6.42
CA SER A 49 13.69 2.25 5.80
C SER A 49 13.77 2.33 4.28
N LYS A 50 13.35 1.25 3.62
CA LYS A 50 13.20 1.19 2.16
C LYS A 50 11.74 1.29 1.73
N THR A 51 10.84 1.56 2.68
CA THR A 51 9.41 1.66 2.47
C THR A 51 9.00 3.13 2.48
N GLU A 52 8.11 3.48 1.57
CA GLU A 52 7.61 4.85 1.42
C GLU A 52 6.11 4.87 1.63
N ALA A 53 5.59 6.02 2.02
CA ALA A 53 4.16 6.19 2.23
C ALA A 53 3.70 7.55 1.70
N LEU A 54 2.47 7.57 1.19
CA LEU A 54 1.78 8.78 0.74
C LEU A 54 0.55 9.00 1.59
N ILE A 55 0.22 10.27 1.78
CA ILE A 55 -1.03 10.70 2.42
C ILE A 55 -1.88 11.45 1.40
N CYS A 56 -3.15 11.13 1.38
CA CYS A 56 -4.16 11.91 0.67
C CYS A 56 -4.86 12.83 1.68
N GLU A 57 -4.85 14.14 1.41
CA GLU A 57 -5.50 15.12 2.25
C GLU A 57 -6.66 15.78 1.52
N VAL A 58 -7.74 16.05 2.27
CA VAL A 58 -8.84 16.92 1.86
C VAL A 58 -9.05 17.92 2.98
N ALA A 59 -8.96 19.22 2.65
CA ALA A 59 -9.11 20.31 3.63
C ALA A 59 -8.17 20.12 4.85
N GLY A 60 -6.93 19.69 4.60
CA GLY A 60 -5.93 19.51 5.65
C GLY A 60 -6.08 18.24 6.49
N LYS A 61 -7.06 17.40 6.17
CA LYS A 61 -7.31 16.15 6.90
C LYS A 61 -6.81 14.97 6.10
N ALA A 62 -6.06 14.06 6.75
CA ALA A 62 -5.65 12.80 6.15
C ALA A 62 -6.87 11.89 5.97
N VAL A 63 -7.20 11.57 4.73
CA VAL A 63 -8.37 10.76 4.39
C VAL A 63 -8.04 9.50 3.62
N GLY A 64 -6.77 9.32 3.26
CA GLY A 64 -6.31 8.12 2.57
C GLY A 64 -4.81 8.01 2.67
N TYR A 65 -4.31 6.81 2.39
CA TYR A 65 -2.86 6.55 2.41
C TYR A 65 -2.52 5.45 1.43
N ALA A 66 -1.23 5.39 1.08
CA ALA A 66 -0.66 4.26 0.36
C ALA A 66 0.73 3.98 0.92
N VAL A 67 1.11 2.71 0.95
CA VAL A 67 2.43 2.26 1.37
C VAL A 67 3.01 1.42 0.24
N PHE A 68 4.26 1.66 -0.12
CA PHE A 68 4.91 0.97 -1.22
C PHE A 68 6.42 0.87 -1.00
N PHE A 69 7.05 -0.05 -1.71
CA PHE A 69 8.50 -0.25 -1.64
C PHE A 69 9.04 -0.71 -2.97
N THR A 70 10.36 -0.59 -3.15
CA THR A 70 11.02 -1.00 -4.37
C THR A 70 11.18 -2.51 -4.38
N SER A 71 10.75 -3.14 -5.47
CA SER A 71 10.95 -4.55 -5.78
C SER A 71 11.97 -4.68 -6.92
N TYR A 72 12.28 -5.92 -7.32
CA TYR A 72 13.19 -6.15 -8.44
C TYR A 72 12.67 -7.30 -9.31
N SER A 73 12.70 -7.13 -10.61
CA SER A 73 12.37 -8.17 -11.56
C SER A 73 13.63 -8.68 -12.24
N THR A 74 13.95 -9.95 -12.02
CA THR A 74 15.07 -10.59 -12.73
C THR A 74 14.77 -10.75 -14.21
N TRP A 75 13.50 -10.91 -14.57
CA TRP A 75 13.09 -11.03 -15.97
C TRP A 75 13.32 -9.74 -16.75
N LEU A 76 13.06 -8.60 -16.11
CA LEU A 76 13.22 -7.29 -16.76
C LEU A 76 14.59 -6.67 -16.51
N GLY A 77 15.34 -7.20 -15.54
CA GLY A 77 16.61 -6.60 -15.13
C GLY A 77 16.45 -5.19 -14.59
N ARG A 78 15.30 -4.91 -13.95
CA ARG A 78 14.94 -3.58 -13.48
C ARG A 78 14.23 -3.64 -12.16
N ASN A 79 14.31 -2.54 -11.41
CA ASN A 79 13.47 -2.35 -10.25
C ASN A 79 12.00 -2.24 -10.66
N GLY A 80 11.14 -2.59 -9.74
CA GLY A 80 9.71 -2.31 -9.80
C GLY A 80 9.28 -1.63 -8.51
N ILE A 81 8.00 -1.35 -8.42
CA ILE A 81 7.39 -0.91 -7.17
C ILE A 81 6.30 -1.91 -6.82
N TYR A 82 6.27 -2.32 -5.55
CA TYR A 82 5.18 -3.10 -4.99
C TYR A 82 4.42 -2.23 -4.00
N MET A 83 3.12 -2.10 -4.22
CA MET A 83 2.23 -1.35 -3.32
C MET A 83 1.64 -2.31 -2.31
N GLU A 84 1.96 -2.07 -1.03
CA GLU A 84 1.46 -2.90 0.07
C GLU A 84 0.01 -2.57 0.40
N ASP A 85 -0.30 -1.29 0.59
CA ASP A 85 -1.64 -0.82 0.96
C ASP A 85 -2.06 0.36 0.12
N LEU A 86 -3.37 0.43 -0.14
CA LEU A 86 -4.05 1.58 -0.72
C LEU A 86 -5.43 1.69 -0.07
N TYR A 87 -5.71 2.80 0.60
CA TYR A 87 -6.96 2.95 1.33
C TYR A 87 -7.45 4.39 1.36
N VAL A 88 -8.75 4.57 1.28
CA VAL A 88 -9.44 5.86 1.45
C VAL A 88 -10.60 5.63 2.41
N THR A 89 -10.76 6.52 3.40
CA THR A 89 -11.85 6.40 4.37
C THR A 89 -13.22 6.50 3.67
N PRO A 90 -14.25 5.82 4.17
CA PRO A 90 -15.53 5.71 3.46
C PRO A 90 -16.16 7.03 3.04
N ASP A 91 -16.12 8.06 3.91
CA ASP A 91 -16.77 9.35 3.64
C ASP A 91 -16.11 10.13 2.49
N TYR A 92 -14.92 9.74 2.08
CA TYR A 92 -14.14 10.42 1.05
C TYR A 92 -13.92 9.57 -0.19
N ARG A 93 -14.69 8.49 -0.34
CA ARG A 93 -14.66 7.65 -1.55
C ARG A 93 -15.49 8.29 -2.65
N GLY A 94 -15.18 7.91 -3.90
CA GLY A 94 -15.91 8.41 -5.05
C GLY A 94 -15.48 9.79 -5.54
N ILE A 95 -14.42 10.37 -4.96
CA ILE A 95 -13.90 11.69 -5.38
C ILE A 95 -12.56 11.57 -6.10
N GLY A 96 -12.10 10.35 -6.40
CA GLY A 96 -10.84 10.12 -7.11
C GLY A 96 -9.60 10.05 -6.23
N ALA A 97 -9.76 9.95 -4.90
CA ALA A 97 -8.63 9.93 -3.98
C ALA A 97 -7.76 8.68 -4.15
N GLY A 98 -8.36 7.50 -4.25
CA GLY A 98 -7.62 6.26 -4.46
C GLY A 98 -6.89 6.24 -5.79
N LYS A 99 -7.55 6.73 -6.83
CA LYS A 99 -6.93 6.87 -8.15
C LYS A 99 -5.75 7.84 -8.11
N ALA A 100 -5.87 8.95 -7.39
CA ALA A 100 -4.80 9.92 -7.28
C ALA A 100 -3.58 9.36 -6.54
N LEU A 101 -3.80 8.59 -5.47
CA LEU A 101 -2.72 7.91 -4.77
C LEU A 101 -1.99 6.92 -5.68
N LEU A 102 -2.73 6.05 -6.34
CA LEU A 102 -2.14 5.05 -7.24
C LEU A 102 -1.42 5.70 -8.42
N LYS A 103 -2.01 6.75 -8.98
CA LYS A 103 -1.38 7.48 -10.09
C LYS A 103 -0.06 8.11 -9.67
N THR A 104 0.03 8.65 -8.46
CA THR A 104 1.28 9.21 -7.94
C THR A 104 2.37 8.14 -7.86
N ILE A 105 2.02 6.95 -7.37
CA ILE A 105 2.97 5.84 -7.32
C ILE A 105 3.39 5.42 -8.74
N ALA A 106 2.44 5.36 -9.68
CA ALA A 106 2.76 5.05 -11.07
C ALA A 106 3.72 6.09 -11.68
N GLN A 107 3.53 7.36 -11.35
CA GLN A 107 4.44 8.42 -11.79
C GLN A 107 5.85 8.21 -11.23
N TYR A 108 5.98 7.81 -9.96
CA TYR A 108 7.28 7.46 -9.39
C TYR A 108 7.91 6.28 -10.13
N ALA A 109 7.13 5.25 -10.44
CA ALA A 109 7.64 4.09 -11.17
C ALA A 109 8.22 4.50 -12.52
N VAL A 110 7.52 5.34 -13.27
CA VAL A 110 7.98 5.84 -14.57
C VAL A 110 9.24 6.71 -14.39
N GLN A 111 9.23 7.64 -13.46
CA GLN A 111 10.37 8.54 -13.21
C GLN A 111 11.61 7.79 -12.78
N ARG A 112 11.45 6.69 -12.04
CA ARG A 112 12.56 5.87 -11.53
C ARG A 112 12.95 4.75 -12.51
N GLN A 113 12.38 4.73 -13.71
CA GLN A 113 12.64 3.72 -14.73
C GLN A 113 12.33 2.30 -14.27
N CYS A 114 11.33 2.15 -13.43
CA CYS A 114 10.85 0.85 -12.99
C CYS A 114 10.14 0.12 -14.12
N GLY A 115 10.27 -1.20 -14.16
CA GLY A 115 9.68 -2.01 -15.21
C GLY A 115 8.22 -2.37 -14.95
N ARG A 116 7.76 -2.31 -13.71
CA ARG A 116 6.37 -2.65 -13.36
C ARG A 116 5.97 -2.07 -12.00
N LEU A 117 4.66 -1.96 -11.82
CA LEU A 117 4.02 -1.63 -10.55
C LEU A 117 3.04 -2.76 -10.25
N GLU A 118 3.17 -3.36 -9.08
CA GLU A 118 2.40 -4.54 -8.70
C GLU A 118 1.76 -4.37 -7.33
N TRP A 119 0.66 -5.05 -7.09
CA TRP A 119 -0.03 -5.11 -5.81
C TRP A 119 -0.92 -6.33 -5.78
N SER A 120 -1.52 -6.61 -4.62
CA SER A 120 -2.44 -7.72 -4.44
C SER A 120 -3.82 -7.20 -4.04
N VAL A 121 -4.84 -8.00 -4.30
CA VAL A 121 -6.21 -7.71 -3.90
C VAL A 121 -6.85 -9.01 -3.42
N LEU A 122 -7.72 -8.91 -2.41
CA LEU A 122 -8.52 -10.07 -2.01
C LEU A 122 -9.46 -10.46 -3.14
N ASP A 123 -9.61 -11.75 -3.38
CA ASP A 123 -10.33 -12.28 -4.55
C ASP A 123 -11.83 -11.96 -4.54
N TRP A 124 -12.38 -11.58 -3.40
CA TRP A 124 -13.78 -11.20 -3.26
C TRP A 124 -14.02 -9.68 -3.37
N ASN A 125 -12.97 -8.86 -3.45
CA ASN A 125 -13.08 -7.40 -3.44
C ASN A 125 -13.38 -6.87 -4.86
N GLN A 126 -14.60 -7.08 -5.30
CA GLN A 126 -14.99 -6.75 -6.66
C GLN A 126 -14.88 -5.27 -7.02
N PRO A 127 -15.26 -4.31 -6.15
CA PRO A 127 -15.08 -2.89 -6.48
C PRO A 127 -13.63 -2.52 -6.78
N ALA A 128 -12.67 -3.04 -5.99
CA ALA A 128 -11.25 -2.79 -6.22
C ALA A 128 -10.79 -3.46 -7.51
N ILE A 129 -11.20 -4.72 -7.74
CA ILE A 129 -10.85 -5.46 -8.96
C ILE A 129 -11.32 -4.69 -10.19
N ASP A 130 -12.56 -4.22 -10.20
CA ASP A 130 -13.13 -3.45 -11.32
C ASP A 130 -12.33 -2.16 -11.56
N PHE A 131 -11.94 -1.48 -10.49
CA PHE A 131 -11.11 -0.28 -10.61
C PHE A 131 -9.76 -0.60 -11.23
N TYR A 132 -9.08 -1.66 -10.78
CA TYR A 132 -7.78 -2.03 -11.32
C TYR A 132 -7.85 -2.43 -12.79
N LEU A 133 -8.87 -3.18 -13.18
CA LEU A 133 -9.08 -3.52 -14.58
C LEU A 133 -9.32 -2.26 -15.42
N SER A 134 -10.05 -1.28 -14.89
CA SER A 134 -10.37 -0.05 -15.62
C SER A 134 -9.14 0.80 -15.95
N ILE A 135 -8.06 0.67 -15.19
CA ILE A 135 -6.81 1.40 -15.45
C ILE A 135 -5.80 0.58 -16.24
N GLY A 136 -6.17 -0.62 -16.70
CA GLY A 136 -5.33 -1.47 -17.54
C GLY A 136 -4.46 -2.46 -16.78
N ALA A 137 -4.64 -2.63 -15.46
CA ALA A 137 -3.92 -3.65 -14.71
C ALA A 137 -4.45 -5.03 -15.10
N GLN A 138 -3.58 -6.03 -15.09
CA GLN A 138 -3.93 -7.40 -15.46
C GLN A 138 -3.60 -8.35 -14.32
N PRO A 139 -4.53 -9.20 -13.89
CA PRO A 139 -4.27 -10.15 -12.81
C PRO A 139 -3.25 -11.22 -13.25
N GLN A 140 -2.39 -11.61 -12.32
CA GLN A 140 -1.38 -12.64 -12.52
C GLN A 140 -1.81 -13.92 -11.81
N ASP A 141 -2.92 -14.51 -12.27
CA ASP A 141 -3.66 -15.56 -11.56
C ASP A 141 -2.90 -16.88 -11.42
N GLU A 142 -1.94 -17.15 -12.31
CA GLU A 142 -1.16 -18.37 -12.23
C GLU A 142 -0.13 -18.37 -11.10
N TRP A 143 0.13 -17.23 -10.48
CA TRP A 143 1.08 -17.10 -9.37
C TRP A 143 0.37 -17.22 -8.03
N VAL A 144 0.85 -18.11 -7.17
CA VAL A 144 0.33 -18.29 -5.82
C VAL A 144 1.40 -17.84 -4.83
N ARG A 145 1.03 -16.93 -3.95
CA ARG A 145 1.96 -16.41 -2.94
C ARG A 145 2.04 -17.39 -1.76
N TYR A 146 3.26 -17.72 -1.36
CA TYR A 146 3.52 -18.51 -0.17
C TYR A 146 4.02 -17.63 0.95
N ARG A 147 3.69 -18.00 2.19
CA ARG A 147 4.11 -17.26 3.38
C ARG A 147 4.66 -18.22 4.42
N LEU A 148 5.80 -17.85 5.00
CA LEU A 148 6.41 -18.57 6.10
C LEU A 148 6.62 -17.57 7.23
N THR A 149 5.95 -17.75 8.35
CA THR A 149 5.94 -16.80 9.47
C THR A 149 6.05 -17.51 10.81
N GLY A 150 6.32 -16.71 11.86
CA GLY A 150 6.26 -17.19 13.24
C GLY A 150 7.19 -18.35 13.52
N ASP A 151 6.69 -19.34 14.26
CA ASP A 151 7.49 -20.51 14.66
C ASP A 151 8.01 -21.32 13.48
N ALA A 152 7.21 -21.44 12.43
CA ALA A 152 7.63 -22.17 11.23
C ALA A 152 8.83 -21.48 10.56
N LEU A 153 8.82 -20.16 10.51
CA LEU A 153 9.96 -19.41 9.95
C LEU A 153 11.22 -19.62 10.81
N ARG A 154 11.08 -19.47 12.13
CA ARG A 154 12.22 -19.63 13.04
C ARG A 154 12.79 -21.05 12.99
N ALA A 155 11.93 -22.06 12.98
CA ALA A 155 12.35 -23.46 12.94
C ALA A 155 13.09 -23.78 11.64
N PHE A 156 12.60 -23.25 10.51
CA PHE A 156 13.25 -23.50 9.23
C PHE A 156 14.63 -22.82 9.13
N ALA A 157 14.81 -21.71 9.82
CA ALA A 157 16.05 -20.92 9.79
C ALA A 157 17.18 -21.52 10.66
N GLU A 158 16.91 -22.50 11.52
CA GLU A 158 17.91 -23.14 12.41
C GLU A 158 19.01 -23.91 11.67
#